data_251ad130dc9e3db7a8df7c59f3f8d2c8
#
_entry.id   251ad130dc9e3db7a8df7c59f3f8d2c8
#
_cell.length_a   1.000
_cell.length_b   1.000
_cell.length_c   1.000
_cell.angle_alpha   90.00
_cell.angle_beta   90.00
_cell.angle_gamma   90.00
#
_symmetry.space_group_name_H-M   'P 1'
#
loop_
_entity.id
_entity.type
_entity.pdbx_description
1 polymer ?
#
loop_
_entity_poly.entity_id
_entity_poly.type
_entity_poly.pdbx_seq_one_letter_code
_entity_poly.pdbx_strand_id
1 'polypeptide(L)'
;TFDRQYFPGVFEAFWLTVVSMSTVGFGDYTPKTWFGRVVTTGIIFSGAVIFGLMVAQVSAFLAVRKVKGEINTSRDLYGKRVATVAGSTSIEVLRRVNAEIVSVSGAEEAYGKLKEGTVDAVVFDAPVAIYYAKNDQDKQIEIVGELFEKQKYGIALREGSEWREPINRAVLKIVESGRYDALYKKWFGENLTMEV
;
A
#
# COMPACT_ATOMS: atom_id res chain seq x y z
N THR A 1 -12.86 -10.89 50.30
CA THR A 1 -14.30 -10.67 50.53
C THR A 1 -14.59 -9.25 50.09
N PHE A 2 -15.57 -9.05 49.20
CA PHE A 2 -15.94 -7.70 48.76
C PHE A 2 -16.50 -6.91 49.97
N ASP A 3 -16.13 -5.62 50.06
CA ASP A 3 -16.70 -4.71 51.04
C ASP A 3 -18.19 -4.54 50.78
N ARG A 4 -18.98 -4.50 51.84
CA ARG A 4 -20.45 -4.28 51.74
C ARG A 4 -20.80 -2.81 51.51
N GLN A 5 -19.85 -1.89 51.70
CA GLN A 5 -20.06 -0.49 51.33
C GLN A 5 -20.01 -0.33 49.81
N TYR A 6 -20.88 0.52 49.27
CA TYR A 6 -21.07 0.66 47.82
C TYR A 6 -19.78 1.02 47.08
N PHE A 7 -19.07 2.05 47.49
CA PHE A 7 -17.90 2.52 46.80
C PHE A 7 -16.68 1.58 46.85
N PRO A 8 -16.23 1.09 47.99
CA PRO A 8 -15.15 0.10 48.02
C PRO A 8 -15.51 -1.15 47.25
N GLY A 9 -16.73 -1.67 47.39
CA GLY A 9 -17.17 -2.89 46.71
C GLY A 9 -17.21 -2.77 45.16
N VAL A 10 -17.52 -1.58 44.63
CA VAL A 10 -17.50 -1.33 43.19
C VAL A 10 -16.05 -1.35 42.64
N PHE A 11 -15.13 -0.75 43.35
CA PHE A 11 -13.70 -0.76 42.93
C PHE A 11 -13.11 -2.17 43.00
N GLU A 12 -13.46 -2.95 44.02
CA GLU A 12 -13.05 -4.35 44.16
C GLU A 12 -13.60 -5.21 43.02
N ALA A 13 -14.87 -5.01 42.67
CA ALA A 13 -15.51 -5.72 41.54
C ALA A 13 -14.87 -5.29 40.19
N PHE A 14 -14.59 -4.03 40.02
CA PHE A 14 -13.87 -3.54 38.85
C PHE A 14 -12.47 -4.16 38.75
N TRP A 15 -11.72 -4.18 39.86
CA TRP A 15 -10.41 -4.81 39.92
C TRP A 15 -10.49 -6.31 39.56
N LEU A 16 -11.43 -7.06 40.11
CA LEU A 16 -11.65 -8.45 39.75
C LEU A 16 -11.92 -8.62 38.26
N THR A 17 -12.73 -7.72 37.67
CA THR A 17 -13.04 -7.76 36.23
C THR A 17 -11.79 -7.58 35.39
N VAL A 18 -10.97 -6.56 35.69
CA VAL A 18 -9.73 -6.28 34.95
C VAL A 18 -8.75 -7.45 35.05
N VAL A 19 -8.54 -7.96 36.27
CA VAL A 19 -7.62 -9.08 36.52
C VAL A 19 -8.07 -10.36 35.87
N SER A 20 -9.40 -10.60 35.83
CA SER A 20 -9.99 -11.78 35.16
C SER A 20 -9.93 -11.68 33.64
N MET A 21 -10.25 -10.50 33.07
CA MET A 21 -10.19 -10.26 31.61
C MET A 21 -8.75 -10.30 31.08
N SER A 22 -7.79 -9.82 31.86
CA SER A 22 -6.37 -9.83 31.48
C SER A 22 -5.71 -11.21 31.64
N THR A 23 -6.43 -12.21 32.13
CA THR A 23 -5.96 -13.59 32.42
C THR A 23 -4.85 -13.68 33.47
N VAL A 24 -4.57 -12.58 34.22
CA VAL A 24 -3.54 -12.55 35.26
C VAL A 24 -3.95 -13.34 36.50
N GLY A 25 -5.20 -13.16 36.97
CA GLY A 25 -5.81 -13.98 38.02
C GLY A 25 -5.06 -13.98 39.35
N PHE A 26 -4.81 -12.83 39.96
CA PHE A 26 -4.10 -12.74 41.28
C PHE A 26 -4.76 -13.56 42.40
N GLY A 27 -6.08 -13.81 42.32
CA GLY A 27 -6.78 -14.60 43.32
C GLY A 27 -7.07 -13.89 44.63
N ASP A 28 -6.79 -12.62 44.73
CA ASP A 28 -7.08 -11.75 45.90
C ASP A 28 -8.58 -11.55 46.10
N TYR A 29 -9.32 -11.39 44.99
CA TYR A 29 -10.79 -11.37 44.97
C TYR A 29 -11.32 -12.53 44.16
N THR A 30 -12.30 -13.27 44.70
CA THR A 30 -12.95 -14.41 44.03
C THR A 30 -14.46 -14.42 44.29
N PRO A 31 -15.28 -14.76 43.28
CA PRO A 31 -16.72 -14.85 43.45
C PRO A 31 -17.08 -16.04 44.35
N LYS A 32 -17.77 -15.80 45.48
CA LYS A 32 -18.19 -16.84 46.42
C LYS A 32 -19.57 -17.40 46.11
N THR A 33 -20.42 -16.65 45.41
CA THR A 33 -21.77 -17.06 45.08
C THR A 33 -21.80 -17.79 43.74
N TRP A 34 -22.76 -18.72 43.54
CA TRP A 34 -22.96 -19.39 42.26
C TRP A 34 -23.18 -18.39 41.11
N PHE A 35 -24.07 -17.41 41.34
CA PHE A 35 -24.35 -16.37 40.35
C PHE A 35 -23.09 -15.54 40.00
N GLY A 36 -22.33 -15.14 41.00
CA GLY A 36 -21.08 -14.44 40.81
C GLY A 36 -20.08 -15.24 39.95
N ARG A 37 -20.00 -16.56 40.13
CA ARG A 37 -19.14 -17.44 39.32
C ARG A 37 -19.57 -17.48 37.85
N VAL A 38 -20.90 -17.57 37.59
CA VAL A 38 -21.43 -17.54 36.21
C VAL A 38 -21.10 -16.21 35.53
N VAL A 39 -21.32 -15.07 36.20
CA VAL A 39 -20.98 -13.74 35.68
C VAL A 39 -19.49 -13.63 35.40
N THR A 40 -18.63 -14.01 36.36
CA THR A 40 -17.17 -13.96 36.16
C THR A 40 -16.70 -14.85 35.01
N THR A 41 -17.31 -16.02 34.84
CA THR A 41 -17.02 -16.91 33.69
C THR A 41 -17.35 -16.21 32.38
N GLY A 42 -18.49 -15.55 32.27
CA GLY A 42 -18.85 -14.74 31.09
C GLY A 42 -17.83 -13.61 30.82
N ILE A 43 -17.38 -12.93 31.87
CA ILE A 43 -16.36 -11.87 31.78
C ILE A 43 -15.05 -12.45 31.26
N ILE A 44 -14.59 -13.59 31.77
CA ILE A 44 -13.35 -14.24 31.32
C ILE A 44 -13.40 -14.57 29.81
N PHE A 45 -14.48 -15.22 29.36
CA PHE A 45 -14.65 -15.56 27.95
C PHE A 45 -14.72 -14.31 27.07
N SER A 46 -15.47 -13.28 27.48
CA SER A 46 -15.56 -12.02 26.75
C SER A 46 -14.20 -11.33 26.65
N GLY A 47 -13.44 -11.31 27.74
CA GLY A 47 -12.09 -10.76 27.77
C GLY A 47 -11.14 -11.48 26.80
N ALA A 48 -11.16 -12.81 26.81
CA ALA A 48 -10.33 -13.62 25.94
C ALA A 48 -10.65 -13.36 24.44
N VAL A 49 -11.93 -13.24 24.08
CA VAL A 49 -12.35 -12.91 22.71
C VAL A 49 -11.90 -11.50 22.31
N ILE A 50 -12.12 -10.48 23.16
CA ILE A 50 -11.73 -9.10 22.88
C ILE A 50 -10.21 -9.00 22.71
N PHE A 51 -9.44 -9.61 23.61
CA PHE A 51 -7.99 -9.61 23.53
C PHE A 51 -7.48 -10.33 22.28
N GLY A 52 -8.07 -11.50 21.96
CA GLY A 52 -7.73 -12.23 20.73
C GLY A 52 -8.00 -11.44 19.46
N LEU A 53 -9.14 -10.74 19.39
CA LEU A 53 -9.46 -9.86 18.26
C LEU A 53 -8.46 -8.69 18.15
N MET A 54 -8.08 -8.08 19.27
CA MET A 54 -7.12 -7.01 19.30
C MET A 54 -5.73 -7.46 18.78
N VAL A 55 -5.24 -8.60 19.24
CA VAL A 55 -3.98 -9.20 18.78
C VAL A 55 -4.08 -9.54 17.29
N ALA A 56 -5.19 -10.11 16.83
CA ALA A 56 -5.40 -10.44 15.43
C ALA A 56 -5.36 -9.18 14.53
N GLN A 57 -6.00 -8.09 14.95
CA GLN A 57 -5.98 -6.83 14.19
C GLN A 57 -4.58 -6.19 14.12
N VAL A 58 -3.86 -6.16 15.25
CA VAL A 58 -2.48 -5.65 15.28
C VAL A 58 -1.58 -6.50 14.39
N SER A 59 -1.70 -7.82 14.46
CA SER A 59 -0.93 -8.75 13.62
C SER A 59 -1.24 -8.58 12.14
N ALA A 60 -2.52 -8.43 11.77
CA ALA A 60 -2.95 -8.18 10.40
C ALA A 60 -2.39 -6.84 9.87
N PHE A 61 -2.44 -5.78 10.69
CA PHE A 61 -1.88 -4.46 10.34
C PHE A 61 -0.37 -4.53 10.09
N LEU A 62 0.37 -5.22 10.94
CA LEU A 62 1.81 -5.41 10.77
C LEU A 62 2.14 -6.29 9.56
N ALA A 63 1.34 -7.34 9.30
CA ALA A 63 1.49 -8.21 8.14
C ALA A 63 1.26 -7.44 6.83
N VAL A 64 0.20 -6.61 6.76
CA VAL A 64 -0.09 -5.77 5.59
C VAL A 64 1.04 -4.77 5.33
N ARG A 65 1.61 -4.15 6.36
CA ARG A 65 2.78 -3.27 6.20
C ARG A 65 4.00 -4.00 5.65
N LYS A 66 4.23 -5.23 6.09
CA LYS A 66 5.36 -6.07 5.64
C LYS A 66 5.16 -6.55 4.19
N VAL A 67 3.92 -6.80 3.77
CA VAL A 67 3.58 -7.25 2.41
C VAL A 67 3.53 -6.09 1.42
N LYS A 68 3.02 -4.90 1.84
CA LYS A 68 2.92 -3.71 0.96
C LYS A 68 4.23 -2.93 0.77
N GLY A 69 5.35 -3.39 1.33
CA GLY A 69 6.61 -2.68 1.26
C GLY A 69 6.61 -1.33 2.01
N GLU A 70 7.78 -0.73 2.16
CA GLU A 70 7.96 0.57 2.82
C GLU A 70 7.52 1.76 1.94
N ILE A 71 7.35 1.54 0.62
CA ILE A 71 7.08 2.60 -0.38
C ILE A 71 5.65 2.44 -0.87
N ASN A 72 4.78 3.40 -0.56
CA ASN A 72 3.38 3.44 -0.99
C ASN A 72 3.02 4.75 -1.70
N THR A 73 3.80 5.80 -1.50
CA THR A 73 3.60 7.11 -2.10
C THR A 73 4.92 7.69 -2.59
N SER A 74 4.88 8.71 -3.43
CA SER A 74 6.08 9.42 -3.88
C SER A 74 6.87 10.04 -2.72
N ARG A 75 6.24 10.35 -1.59
CA ARG A 75 6.91 10.91 -0.40
C ARG A 75 7.77 9.87 0.34
N ASP A 76 7.41 8.60 0.24
CA ASP A 76 8.15 7.51 0.88
C ASP A 76 9.49 7.23 0.18
N LEU A 77 9.73 7.88 -0.98
CA LEU A 77 11.00 7.82 -1.71
C LEU A 77 12.10 8.68 -1.07
N TYR A 78 11.80 9.49 -0.05
CA TYR A 78 12.79 10.30 0.66
C TYR A 78 13.93 9.43 1.20
N GLY A 79 15.17 9.72 0.79
CA GLY A 79 16.37 8.99 1.19
C GLY A 79 16.46 7.54 0.69
N LYS A 80 15.56 7.11 -0.20
CA LYS A 80 15.61 5.79 -0.83
C LYS A 80 16.42 5.83 -2.12
N ARG A 81 17.09 4.73 -2.44
CA ARG A 81 17.80 4.56 -3.72
C ARG A 81 16.79 4.27 -4.81
N VAL A 82 16.62 5.19 -5.73
CA VAL A 82 15.59 5.10 -6.78
C VAL A 82 16.23 5.13 -8.16
N ALA A 83 16.04 4.07 -8.93
CA ALA A 83 16.50 4.03 -10.31
C ALA A 83 15.52 4.75 -11.23
N THR A 84 16.07 5.50 -12.17
CA THR A 84 15.33 6.13 -13.28
C THR A 84 16.24 6.28 -14.49
N VAL A 85 15.64 6.35 -15.68
CA VAL A 85 16.39 6.50 -16.94
C VAL A 85 16.98 7.91 -17.02
N ALA A 86 18.25 7.98 -17.42
CA ALA A 86 18.96 9.24 -17.57
C ALA A 86 18.24 10.17 -18.57
N GLY A 87 18.05 11.44 -18.19
CA GLY A 87 17.33 12.42 -18.98
C GLY A 87 15.81 12.34 -18.93
N SER A 88 15.23 11.42 -18.14
CA SER A 88 13.77 11.36 -17.93
C SER A 88 13.25 12.51 -17.07
N THR A 89 12.00 12.87 -17.26
CA THR A 89 11.30 13.88 -16.45
C THR A 89 11.15 13.47 -15.00
N SER A 90 11.21 12.17 -14.71
CA SER A 90 11.16 11.62 -13.35
C SER A 90 12.29 12.12 -12.46
N ILE A 91 13.45 12.52 -13.03
CA ILE A 91 14.58 13.05 -12.27
C ILE A 91 14.21 14.30 -11.46
N GLU A 92 13.40 15.19 -12.04
CA GLU A 92 12.98 16.42 -11.33
C GLU A 92 12.08 16.09 -10.14
N VAL A 93 11.20 15.12 -10.29
CA VAL A 93 10.33 14.65 -9.21
C VAL A 93 11.15 14.04 -8.08
N LEU A 94 12.09 13.17 -8.43
CA LEU A 94 12.96 12.51 -7.46
C LEU A 94 13.84 13.51 -6.69
N ARG A 95 14.32 14.56 -7.35
CA ARG A 95 15.04 15.66 -6.69
C ARG A 95 14.15 16.40 -5.69
N ARG A 96 12.88 16.68 -6.05
CA ARG A 96 11.93 17.36 -5.15
C ARG A 96 11.64 16.58 -3.89
N VAL A 97 11.63 15.26 -3.96
CA VAL A 97 11.41 14.40 -2.79
C VAL A 97 12.71 13.97 -2.10
N ASN A 98 13.86 14.49 -2.52
CA ASN A 98 15.20 14.17 -1.98
C ASN A 98 15.48 12.64 -1.97
N ALA A 99 15.12 11.95 -3.06
CA ALA A 99 15.53 10.56 -3.26
C ALA A 99 17.00 10.47 -3.69
N GLU A 100 17.64 9.35 -3.39
CA GLU A 100 18.97 9.02 -3.90
C GLU A 100 18.84 8.47 -5.32
N ILE A 101 19.20 9.27 -6.34
CA ILE A 101 18.93 8.97 -7.74
C ILE A 101 20.04 8.09 -8.32
N VAL A 102 19.65 6.90 -8.79
CA VAL A 102 20.49 5.99 -9.57
C VAL A 102 20.10 6.11 -11.04
N SER A 103 20.88 6.86 -11.83
CA SER A 103 20.62 7.01 -13.25
C SER A 103 21.10 5.79 -14.05
N VAL A 104 20.23 5.26 -14.90
CA VAL A 104 20.49 4.09 -15.75
C VAL A 104 20.28 4.43 -17.24
N SER A 105 20.76 3.55 -18.12
CA SER A 105 20.66 3.73 -19.57
C SER A 105 19.28 3.40 -20.15
N GLY A 106 18.51 2.53 -19.47
CA GLY A 106 17.21 2.09 -19.94
C GLY A 106 16.38 1.42 -18.85
N ALA A 107 15.11 1.19 -19.16
CA ALA A 107 14.16 0.60 -18.22
C ALA A 107 14.56 -0.82 -17.79
N GLU A 108 15.09 -1.62 -18.71
CA GLU A 108 15.51 -2.99 -18.42
C GLU A 108 16.60 -3.04 -17.32
N GLU A 109 17.60 -2.14 -17.42
CA GLU A 109 18.64 -2.02 -16.38
C GLU A 109 18.05 -1.58 -15.05
N ALA A 110 17.07 -0.63 -15.05
CA ALA A 110 16.41 -0.16 -13.84
C ALA A 110 15.71 -1.31 -13.10
N TYR A 111 14.92 -2.09 -13.83
CA TYR A 111 14.20 -3.23 -13.25
C TYR A 111 15.11 -4.39 -12.87
N GLY A 112 16.21 -4.61 -13.58
CA GLY A 112 17.26 -5.53 -13.18
C GLY A 112 17.84 -5.19 -11.81
N LYS A 113 18.24 -3.91 -11.62
CA LYS A 113 18.73 -3.40 -10.32
C LYS A 113 17.71 -3.51 -9.19
N LEU A 114 16.43 -3.35 -9.50
CA LEU A 114 15.36 -3.52 -8.51
C LEU A 114 15.27 -4.99 -8.05
N LYS A 115 15.31 -5.94 -8.99
CA LYS A 115 15.31 -7.38 -8.68
C LYS A 115 16.55 -7.83 -7.91
N GLU A 116 17.70 -7.24 -8.19
CA GLU A 116 18.94 -7.49 -7.45
C GLU A 116 18.97 -6.84 -6.06
N GLY A 117 17.99 -5.97 -5.71
CA GLY A 117 17.95 -5.25 -4.45
C GLY A 117 19.02 -4.14 -4.33
N THR A 118 19.64 -3.75 -5.42
CA THR A 118 20.63 -2.64 -5.44
C THR A 118 19.97 -1.27 -5.39
N VAL A 119 18.69 -1.19 -5.77
CA VAL A 119 17.81 -0.03 -5.59
C VAL A 119 16.53 -0.43 -4.89
N ASP A 120 15.89 0.52 -4.22
CA ASP A 120 14.71 0.28 -3.40
C ASP A 120 13.42 0.50 -4.20
N ALA A 121 13.48 1.29 -5.28
CA ALA A 121 12.37 1.54 -6.19
C ALA A 121 12.85 1.92 -7.61
N VAL A 122 11.92 1.83 -8.56
CA VAL A 122 12.06 2.39 -9.91
C VAL A 122 10.96 3.41 -10.13
N VAL A 123 11.31 4.59 -10.61
CA VAL A 123 10.33 5.61 -11.01
C VAL A 123 10.54 5.92 -12.48
N PHE A 124 9.53 5.62 -13.28
CA PHE A 124 9.55 5.86 -14.72
C PHE A 124 8.13 6.01 -15.26
N ASP A 125 7.97 6.18 -16.57
CA ASP A 125 6.69 6.34 -17.23
C ASP A 125 5.73 5.19 -16.92
N ALA A 126 4.51 5.52 -16.51
CA ALA A 126 3.52 4.54 -16.07
C ALA A 126 3.28 3.39 -17.05
N PRO A 127 3.12 3.60 -18.38
CA PRO A 127 2.95 2.51 -19.33
C PRO A 127 4.11 1.50 -19.31
N VAL A 128 5.34 1.99 -19.16
CA VAL A 128 6.53 1.14 -19.10
C VAL A 128 6.55 0.35 -17.78
N ALA A 129 6.27 1.02 -16.66
CA ALA A 129 6.21 0.35 -15.34
C ALA A 129 5.15 -0.76 -15.33
N ILE A 130 3.95 -0.48 -15.86
CA ILE A 130 2.85 -1.44 -15.96
C ILE A 130 3.24 -2.64 -16.83
N TYR A 131 3.88 -2.38 -17.97
CA TYR A 131 4.34 -3.45 -18.86
C TYR A 131 5.34 -4.39 -18.17
N TYR A 132 6.34 -3.85 -17.48
CA TYR A 132 7.32 -4.65 -16.77
C TYR A 132 6.70 -5.44 -15.61
N ALA A 133 5.86 -4.82 -14.79
CA ALA A 133 5.17 -5.52 -13.69
C ALA A 133 4.25 -6.65 -14.18
N LYS A 134 3.52 -6.41 -15.30
CA LYS A 134 2.63 -7.41 -15.89
C LYS A 134 3.37 -8.60 -16.48
N ASN A 135 4.54 -8.38 -17.06
CA ASN A 135 5.34 -9.41 -17.71
C ASN A 135 6.40 -10.02 -16.78
N ASP A 136 6.46 -9.60 -15.52
CA ASP A 136 7.33 -10.20 -14.52
C ASP A 136 6.80 -11.57 -14.09
N GLN A 137 7.42 -12.63 -14.61
CA GLN A 137 7.03 -14.02 -14.35
C GLN A 137 7.21 -14.39 -12.86
N ASP A 138 8.20 -13.82 -12.21
CA ASP A 138 8.55 -14.10 -10.81
C ASP A 138 7.71 -13.31 -9.81
N LYS A 139 6.87 -12.35 -10.28
CA LYS A 139 6.05 -11.45 -9.46
C LYS A 139 6.85 -10.71 -8.38
N GLN A 140 8.07 -10.33 -8.70
CA GLN A 140 8.97 -9.60 -7.80
C GLN A 140 8.80 -8.09 -7.91
N ILE A 141 8.09 -7.61 -8.96
CA ILE A 141 7.84 -6.20 -9.23
C ILE A 141 6.36 -5.91 -8.98
N GLU A 142 6.09 -4.98 -8.10
CA GLU A 142 4.76 -4.48 -7.81
C GLU A 142 4.69 -2.98 -8.09
N ILE A 143 3.56 -2.54 -8.67
CA ILE A 143 3.28 -1.11 -8.83
C ILE A 143 2.61 -0.64 -7.56
N VAL A 144 3.16 0.39 -6.96
CA VAL A 144 2.69 0.94 -5.69
C VAL A 144 2.35 2.42 -5.84
N GLY A 145 1.39 2.87 -5.05
CA GLY A 145 0.96 4.26 -5.04
C GLY A 145 0.08 4.68 -6.22
N GLU A 146 -0.22 5.97 -6.24
CA GLU A 146 -1.00 6.60 -7.31
C GLU A 146 -0.08 7.18 -8.38
N LEU A 147 -0.63 7.33 -9.60
CA LEU A 147 0.08 8.02 -10.67
C LEU A 147 0.27 9.49 -10.30
N PHE A 148 1.48 9.99 -10.45
CA PHE A 148 1.84 11.37 -10.17
C PHE A 148 2.47 12.01 -11.42
N GLU A 149 2.44 13.35 -11.52
CA GLU A 149 2.98 14.12 -12.64
C GLU A 149 2.42 13.67 -14.00
N LYS A 150 1.12 13.88 -14.20
CA LYS A 150 0.43 13.56 -15.47
C LYS A 150 1.13 14.25 -16.63
N GLN A 151 1.60 13.47 -17.60
CA GLN A 151 2.29 13.95 -18.80
C GLN A 151 1.57 13.42 -20.04
N LYS A 152 1.62 14.20 -21.12
CA LYS A 152 1.05 13.81 -22.41
C LYS A 152 2.16 13.34 -23.33
N TYR A 153 1.94 12.24 -24.04
CA TYR A 153 2.82 11.82 -25.12
C TYR A 153 2.49 12.58 -26.39
N GLY A 154 3.52 12.91 -27.15
CA GLY A 154 3.40 13.53 -28.45
C GLY A 154 4.15 12.75 -29.52
N ILE A 155 3.72 12.87 -30.76
CA ILE A 155 4.42 12.35 -31.93
C ILE A 155 5.26 13.48 -32.53
N ALA A 156 6.57 13.34 -32.52
CA ALA A 156 7.48 14.32 -33.13
C ALA A 156 7.52 14.13 -34.63
N LEU A 157 7.33 15.21 -35.35
CA LEU A 157 7.43 15.27 -36.82
C LEU A 157 8.37 16.42 -37.23
N ARG A 158 8.94 16.31 -38.44
CA ARG A 158 9.67 17.42 -39.04
C ARG A 158 8.71 18.61 -39.25
N GLU A 159 9.18 19.82 -39.05
CA GLU A 159 8.43 21.04 -39.37
C GLU A 159 7.98 21.04 -40.84
N GLY A 160 6.72 21.39 -41.08
CA GLY A 160 6.10 21.32 -42.41
C GLY A 160 5.78 19.92 -42.93
N SER A 161 5.87 18.88 -42.10
CA SER A 161 5.56 17.50 -42.50
C SER A 161 4.13 17.35 -43.01
N GLU A 162 3.95 16.79 -44.19
CA GLU A 162 2.65 16.44 -44.78
C GLU A 162 1.88 15.39 -43.94
N TRP A 163 2.59 14.64 -43.10
CA TRP A 163 2.00 13.62 -42.24
C TRP A 163 1.31 14.17 -41.00
N ARG A 164 1.44 15.44 -40.67
CA ARG A 164 0.86 16.04 -39.48
C ARG A 164 -0.65 15.86 -39.44
N GLU A 165 -1.36 16.29 -40.48
CA GLU A 165 -2.82 16.21 -40.56
C GLU A 165 -3.34 14.77 -40.68
N PRO A 166 -2.77 13.88 -41.51
CA PRO A 166 -3.16 12.47 -41.52
C PRO A 166 -2.99 11.77 -40.17
N ILE A 167 -1.90 12.02 -39.47
CA ILE A 167 -1.64 11.43 -38.13
C ILE A 167 -2.63 11.96 -37.11
N ASN A 168 -2.88 13.27 -37.05
CA ASN A 168 -3.86 13.87 -36.14
C ASN A 168 -5.24 13.26 -36.34
N ARG A 169 -5.71 13.14 -37.59
CA ARG A 169 -6.99 12.51 -37.92
C ARG A 169 -7.02 11.04 -37.52
N ALA A 170 -5.93 10.29 -37.70
CA ALA A 170 -5.84 8.89 -37.31
C ALA A 170 -5.93 8.71 -35.79
N VAL A 171 -5.20 9.54 -35.04
CA VAL A 171 -5.23 9.52 -33.57
C VAL A 171 -6.64 9.86 -33.06
N LEU A 172 -7.25 10.92 -33.60
CA LEU A 172 -8.61 11.32 -33.24
C LEU A 172 -9.61 10.17 -33.50
N LYS A 173 -9.55 9.56 -34.69
CA LYS A 173 -10.40 8.41 -35.03
C LYS A 173 -10.21 7.21 -34.10
N ILE A 174 -8.99 6.94 -33.65
CA ILE A 174 -8.68 5.86 -32.70
C ILE A 174 -9.34 6.15 -31.34
N VAL A 175 -9.26 7.40 -30.87
CA VAL A 175 -9.87 7.82 -29.60
C VAL A 175 -11.40 7.78 -29.69
N GLU A 176 -12.00 8.41 -30.71
CA GLU A 176 -13.45 8.50 -30.87
C GLU A 176 -14.12 7.13 -31.11
N SER A 177 -13.42 6.19 -31.73
CA SER A 177 -13.94 4.83 -31.97
C SER A 177 -13.85 3.91 -30.74
N GLY A 178 -13.33 4.34 -29.60
CA GLY A 178 -13.08 3.50 -28.43
C GLY A 178 -11.95 2.47 -28.62
N ARG A 179 -11.26 2.51 -29.76
CA ARG A 179 -10.15 1.59 -30.04
C ARG A 179 -8.94 1.86 -29.16
N TYR A 180 -8.77 3.10 -28.72
CA TYR A 180 -7.73 3.47 -27.77
C TYR A 180 -7.90 2.71 -26.45
N ASP A 181 -9.09 2.71 -25.87
CA ASP A 181 -9.40 2.00 -24.63
C ASP A 181 -9.20 0.49 -24.76
N ALA A 182 -9.60 -0.08 -25.89
CA ALA A 182 -9.40 -1.50 -26.16
C ALA A 182 -7.90 -1.86 -26.23
N LEU A 183 -7.08 -1.02 -26.89
CA LEU A 183 -5.64 -1.19 -26.96
C LEU A 183 -4.99 -1.01 -25.59
N TYR A 184 -5.42 0.00 -24.85
CA TYR A 184 -4.91 0.28 -23.50
C TYR A 184 -5.16 -0.92 -22.57
N LYS A 185 -6.40 -1.42 -22.51
CA LYS A 185 -6.76 -2.62 -21.74
C LYS A 185 -5.97 -3.85 -22.16
N LYS A 186 -5.75 -4.03 -23.45
CA LYS A 186 -4.97 -5.17 -23.97
C LYS A 186 -3.54 -5.17 -23.42
N TRP A 187 -2.88 -4.02 -23.43
CA TRP A 187 -1.45 -3.93 -23.10
C TRP A 187 -1.19 -3.68 -21.62
N PHE A 188 -2.04 -2.91 -20.95
CA PHE A 188 -1.80 -2.42 -19.58
C PHE A 188 -2.78 -3.01 -18.55
N GLY A 189 -3.90 -3.61 -18.95
CA GLY A 189 -4.92 -4.16 -18.04
C GLY A 189 -6.03 -3.16 -17.69
N GLU A 190 -7.00 -3.59 -16.85
CA GLU A 190 -8.21 -2.81 -16.56
C GLU A 190 -8.07 -1.75 -15.45
N ASN A 191 -7.00 -1.79 -14.66
CA ASN A 191 -6.94 -1.10 -13.37
C ASN A 191 -6.37 0.33 -13.37
N LEU A 192 -5.99 0.88 -14.53
CA LEU A 192 -5.44 2.23 -14.61
C LEU A 192 -6.11 3.00 -15.74
N THR A 193 -7.19 3.68 -15.42
CA THR A 193 -7.82 4.66 -16.34
C THR A 193 -6.94 5.90 -16.38
N MET A 194 -6.18 6.09 -17.45
CA MET A 194 -5.64 7.41 -17.76
C MET A 194 -6.75 8.21 -18.43
N GLU A 195 -7.22 9.28 -17.78
CA GLU A 195 -8.04 10.29 -18.44
C GLU A 195 -7.23 10.92 -19.57
N VAL A 196 -7.73 10.82 -20.79
CA VAL A 196 -7.17 11.40 -22.02
C VAL A 196 -7.40 12.91 -22.05
#